data_601d852b943527e7de77fdf6213548c4
#
_entry.id   601d852b943527e7de77fdf6213548c4
#
_cell.length_a   1.000
_cell.length_b   1.000
_cell.length_c   1.000
_cell.angle_alpha   90.00
_cell.angle_beta   90.00
_cell.angle_gamma   90.00
#
_symmetry.space_group_name_H-M   'P 1'
#
loop_
_entity.id
_entity.type
_entity.pdbx_description
1 polymer ?
#
loop_
_entity_poly.entity_id
_entity_poly.type
_entity_poly.pdbx_seq_one_letter_code
_entity_poly.pdbx_strand_id
1 'polypeptide(L)'
;DATVLHSHISRNYGIATIHSKMCNSFVNRSVAEPIQTETIESIRKCLNGERMTYNVPANKYNKPGSISGILTGGNLKTLETLSGTASDIHTANKILFVEDTGEYLYSIDRMFWNLKRTEKLSKLAGLIIGGFKIKADDPGEEFGKTLEDIVLEKVSEYKYPVCFGFPIGHQKNNFAVKCGVMHKLIISPDFVTLNT
;
A
#
# COMPACT_ATOMS: atom_id res chain seq x y z
N ASP A 1 -15.28 -6.92 -2.03
CA ASP A 1 -14.00 -6.22 -2.14
C ASP A 1 -12.89 -7.03 -1.47
N ALA A 2 -11.76 -7.22 -2.18
CA ALA A 2 -10.65 -8.05 -1.68
C ALA A 2 -10.06 -7.51 -0.37
N THR A 3 -9.98 -6.20 -0.20
CA THR A 3 -9.48 -5.57 1.02
C THR A 3 -10.32 -5.92 2.25
N VAL A 4 -11.64 -6.03 2.10
CA VAL A 4 -12.53 -6.48 3.20
C VAL A 4 -12.15 -7.89 3.65
N LEU A 5 -11.96 -8.80 2.68
CA LEU A 5 -11.57 -10.19 2.96
C LEU A 5 -10.19 -10.27 3.62
N HIS A 6 -9.19 -9.54 3.09
CA HIS A 6 -7.85 -9.47 3.70
C HIS A 6 -7.90 -9.01 5.15
N SER A 7 -8.59 -7.89 5.38
CA SER A 7 -8.76 -7.33 6.73
C SER A 7 -9.42 -8.31 7.67
N HIS A 8 -10.58 -8.84 7.28
CA HIS A 8 -11.37 -9.75 8.12
C HIS A 8 -10.60 -11.03 8.46
N ILE A 9 -10.01 -11.69 7.45
CA ILE A 9 -9.28 -12.95 7.63
C ILE A 9 -8.03 -12.74 8.48
N SER A 10 -7.25 -11.72 8.19
CA SER A 10 -6.04 -11.42 8.96
C SER A 10 -6.35 -11.06 10.42
N ARG A 11 -7.40 -10.24 10.63
CA ARG A 11 -7.75 -9.79 11.97
C ARG A 11 -8.33 -10.88 12.86
N ASN A 12 -9.29 -11.64 12.32
CA ASN A 12 -10.10 -12.55 13.16
C ASN A 12 -9.53 -13.96 13.23
N TYR A 13 -8.70 -14.36 12.24
CA TYR A 13 -8.18 -15.73 12.15
C TYR A 13 -6.65 -15.80 12.11
N GLY A 14 -5.95 -14.67 11.98
CA GLY A 14 -4.48 -14.65 11.90
C GLY A 14 -3.91 -15.35 10.65
N ILE A 15 -4.72 -15.55 9.62
CA ILE A 15 -4.32 -16.24 8.40
C ILE A 15 -3.71 -15.23 7.43
N ALA A 16 -2.55 -15.58 6.88
CA ALA A 16 -1.89 -14.80 5.83
C ALA A 16 -2.70 -14.80 4.54
N THR A 17 -2.70 -13.68 3.85
CA THR A 17 -3.39 -13.50 2.57
C THR A 17 -2.45 -12.90 1.54
N ILE A 18 -2.79 -13.00 0.25
CA ILE A 18 -2.00 -12.41 -0.84
C ILE A 18 -2.77 -11.25 -1.46
N HIS A 19 -2.21 -10.05 -1.38
CA HIS A 19 -2.68 -8.90 -2.15
C HIS A 19 -1.94 -8.86 -3.48
N SER A 20 -2.66 -8.83 -4.59
CA SER A 20 -2.07 -8.86 -5.93
C SER A 20 -2.99 -8.26 -6.98
N LYS A 21 -2.49 -8.17 -8.21
CA LYS A 21 -3.28 -7.77 -9.37
C LYS A 21 -4.43 -8.75 -9.61
N MET A 22 -5.62 -8.22 -9.87
CA MET A 22 -6.81 -9.00 -10.20
C MET A 22 -6.67 -9.69 -11.56
N CYS A 23 -7.17 -10.94 -11.67
CA CYS A 23 -7.06 -11.74 -12.90
C CYS A 23 -7.67 -11.06 -14.14
N ASN A 24 -8.74 -10.31 -13.97
CA ASN A 24 -9.41 -9.55 -15.04
C ASN A 24 -8.65 -8.27 -15.47
N SER A 25 -7.61 -7.89 -14.76
CA SER A 25 -6.81 -6.68 -15.04
C SER A 25 -5.58 -6.96 -15.90
N PHE A 26 -5.35 -8.21 -16.33
CA PHE A 26 -4.31 -8.54 -17.31
C PHE A 26 -4.82 -8.26 -18.71
N VAL A 27 -4.12 -7.39 -19.42
CA VAL A 27 -4.45 -7.01 -20.81
C VAL A 27 -4.15 -8.16 -21.76
N ASN A 28 -4.90 -8.20 -22.85
CA ASN A 28 -5.01 -9.26 -23.85
C ASN A 28 -3.67 -9.91 -24.27
N ARG A 29 -3.71 -11.20 -24.52
CA ARG A 29 -2.62 -12.17 -24.69
C ARG A 29 -1.64 -11.92 -25.87
N SER A 30 -1.79 -10.89 -26.67
CA SER A 30 -1.02 -10.71 -27.90
C SER A 30 0.34 -10.02 -27.73
N VAL A 31 0.59 -9.34 -26.61
CA VAL A 31 1.89 -8.72 -26.33
C VAL A 31 2.17 -8.85 -24.83
N ALA A 32 3.10 -9.72 -24.46
CA ALA A 32 3.62 -9.79 -23.10
C ALA A 32 4.50 -8.57 -22.82
N GLU A 33 3.94 -7.55 -22.18
CA GLU A 33 4.78 -6.46 -21.67
C GLU A 33 5.66 -6.98 -20.52
N PRO A 34 6.95 -6.62 -20.46
CA PRO A 34 7.87 -7.06 -19.40
C PRO A 34 7.33 -6.85 -17.98
N ILE A 35 6.66 -5.73 -17.75
CA ILE A 35 6.01 -5.39 -16.46
C ILE A 35 4.94 -6.39 -16.05
N GLN A 36 4.18 -6.94 -17.00
CA GLN A 36 3.18 -7.98 -16.70
C GLN A 36 3.84 -9.30 -16.31
N THR A 37 4.96 -9.63 -16.95
CA THR A 37 5.73 -10.84 -16.63
C THR A 37 6.23 -10.80 -15.20
N GLU A 38 6.81 -9.70 -14.74
CA GLU A 38 7.27 -9.52 -13.35
C GLU A 38 6.10 -9.62 -12.35
N THR A 39 4.95 -9.02 -12.67
CA THR A 39 3.74 -9.12 -11.85
C THR A 39 3.26 -10.56 -11.73
N ILE A 40 3.18 -11.29 -12.85
CA ILE A 40 2.76 -12.71 -12.88
C ILE A 40 3.75 -13.57 -12.08
N GLU A 41 5.04 -13.36 -12.27
CA GLU A 41 6.08 -14.08 -11.56
C GLU A 41 6.02 -13.82 -10.04
N SER A 42 5.72 -12.58 -9.64
CA SER A 42 5.51 -12.27 -8.21
C SER A 42 4.33 -13.03 -7.61
N ILE A 43 3.23 -13.18 -8.35
CA ILE A 43 2.06 -13.96 -7.93
C ILE A 43 2.44 -15.44 -7.80
N ARG A 44 3.12 -16.00 -8.81
CA ARG A 44 3.57 -17.38 -8.82
C ARG A 44 4.44 -17.69 -7.59
N LYS A 45 5.45 -16.86 -7.32
CA LYS A 45 6.34 -17.01 -6.16
C LYS A 45 5.58 -16.92 -4.84
N CYS A 46 4.67 -15.94 -4.70
CA CYS A 46 3.83 -15.83 -3.51
C CYS A 46 3.01 -17.09 -3.25
N LEU A 47 2.37 -17.64 -4.30
CA LEU A 47 1.55 -18.85 -4.21
C LEU A 47 2.38 -20.10 -3.86
N ASN A 48 3.60 -20.18 -4.37
CA ASN A 48 4.53 -21.28 -4.06
C ASN A 48 5.17 -21.17 -2.65
N GLY A 49 4.85 -20.13 -1.89
CA GLY A 49 5.43 -19.93 -0.56
C GLY A 49 6.88 -19.43 -0.56
N GLU A 50 7.41 -19.05 -1.73
CA GLU A 50 8.78 -18.56 -1.86
C GLU A 50 9.00 -17.26 -1.08
N ARG A 51 10.25 -17.01 -0.66
CA ARG A 51 10.65 -15.70 -0.11
C ARG A 51 10.62 -14.66 -1.21
N MET A 52 10.10 -13.49 -0.88
CA MET A 52 9.96 -12.39 -1.82
C MET A 52 10.99 -11.30 -1.51
N THR A 53 11.61 -10.79 -2.57
CA THR A 53 12.48 -9.61 -2.49
C THR A 53 12.12 -8.68 -3.64
N TYR A 54 11.72 -7.47 -3.30
CA TYR A 54 11.42 -6.41 -4.26
C TYR A 54 12.40 -5.26 -4.05
N ASN A 55 13.08 -4.87 -5.13
CA ASN A 55 13.96 -3.72 -5.16
C ASN A 55 13.40 -2.71 -6.17
N VAL A 56 13.15 -1.50 -5.71
CA VAL A 56 12.63 -0.42 -6.56
C VAL A 56 13.44 0.86 -6.35
N PRO A 57 13.54 1.74 -7.36
CA PRO A 57 14.16 3.04 -7.20
C PRO A 57 13.52 3.84 -6.07
N ALA A 58 14.31 4.62 -5.37
CA ALA A 58 13.79 5.52 -4.33
C ALA A 58 13.02 6.67 -4.95
N ASN A 59 11.96 7.09 -4.26
CA ASN A 59 11.23 8.31 -4.55
C ASN A 59 11.81 9.47 -3.72
N LYS A 60 11.91 10.67 -4.28
CA LYS A 60 12.45 11.86 -3.61
C LYS A 60 11.70 12.27 -2.34
N TYR A 61 10.45 11.85 -2.18
CA TYR A 61 9.61 12.12 -1.02
C TYR A 61 9.74 11.04 0.08
N ASN A 62 10.53 10.00 -0.15
CA ASN A 62 10.71 8.95 0.84
C ASN A 62 11.34 9.48 2.12
N LYS A 63 10.84 8.97 3.26
CA LYS A 63 11.48 9.13 4.55
C LYS A 63 12.33 7.89 4.84
N PRO A 64 13.68 8.01 4.88
CA PRO A 64 14.57 6.85 4.99
C PRO A 64 14.42 6.09 6.31
N GLY A 65 14.79 4.81 6.29
CA GLY A 65 14.86 3.97 7.48
C GLY A 65 14.89 2.50 7.16
N SER A 66 15.13 1.68 8.17
CA SER A 66 15.13 0.21 8.07
C SER A 66 14.36 -0.36 9.26
N ILE A 67 13.30 -1.12 8.96
CA ILE A 67 12.40 -1.69 9.97
C ILE A 67 11.93 -3.08 9.56
N SER A 68 11.44 -3.83 10.55
CA SER A 68 10.70 -5.07 10.32
C SER A 68 9.34 -4.98 10.97
N GLY A 69 8.34 -5.57 10.32
CA GLY A 69 6.98 -5.58 10.84
C GLY A 69 6.06 -6.46 10.00
N ILE A 70 4.94 -6.85 10.56
CA ILE A 70 3.90 -7.55 9.81
C ILE A 70 3.31 -6.59 8.78
N LEU A 71 3.26 -7.00 7.49
CA LEU A 71 2.63 -6.21 6.44
C LEU A 71 1.11 -6.33 6.53
N THR A 72 0.43 -5.21 6.52
CA THR A 72 -1.04 -5.11 6.46
C THR A 72 -1.44 -3.91 5.61
N GLY A 73 -2.65 -3.91 5.08
CA GLY A 73 -3.12 -2.78 4.28
C GLY A 73 -4.09 -3.18 3.18
N GLY A 74 -4.20 -2.34 2.16
CA GLY A 74 -5.07 -2.51 1.01
C GLY A 74 -5.58 -1.20 0.46
N ASN A 75 -6.75 -1.24 -0.18
CA ASN A 75 -7.41 -0.07 -0.73
C ASN A 75 -7.82 0.90 0.39
N LEU A 76 -7.37 2.15 0.28
CA LEU A 76 -7.53 3.17 1.33
C LEU A 76 -9.00 3.47 1.63
N LYS A 77 -9.82 3.63 0.59
CA LYS A 77 -11.27 3.89 0.75
C LYS A 77 -11.96 2.74 1.47
N THR A 78 -11.62 1.52 1.09
CA THR A 78 -12.18 0.33 1.75
C THR A 78 -11.74 0.25 3.21
N LEU A 79 -10.46 0.50 3.52
CA LEU A 79 -9.96 0.53 4.90
C LEU A 79 -10.67 1.60 5.75
N GLU A 80 -10.95 2.77 5.18
CA GLU A 80 -11.74 3.81 5.84
C GLU A 80 -13.13 3.29 6.25
N THR A 81 -13.82 2.60 5.32
CA THR A 81 -15.18 2.09 5.57
C THR A 81 -15.22 0.97 6.60
N LEU A 82 -14.10 0.29 6.84
CA LEU A 82 -13.99 -0.76 7.85
C LEU A 82 -13.70 -0.23 9.26
N SER A 83 -13.38 1.07 9.40
CA SER A 83 -13.02 1.66 10.69
C SER A 83 -14.08 1.43 11.76
N GLY A 84 -13.69 0.87 12.90
CA GLY A 84 -14.58 0.57 14.02
C GLY A 84 -15.41 -0.72 13.88
N THR A 85 -15.29 -1.46 12.77
CA THR A 85 -15.98 -2.74 12.56
C THR A 85 -15.15 -3.92 13.07
N ALA A 86 -15.75 -5.12 13.13
CA ALA A 86 -15.04 -6.37 13.45
C ALA A 86 -13.96 -6.73 12.41
N SER A 87 -13.99 -6.11 11.24
CA SER A 87 -13.01 -6.32 10.15
C SER A 87 -11.95 -5.22 10.08
N ASP A 88 -11.97 -4.26 11.00
CA ASP A 88 -11.02 -3.15 11.02
C ASP A 88 -9.59 -3.63 11.33
N ILE A 89 -8.60 -3.16 10.56
CA ILE A 89 -7.20 -3.60 10.71
C ILE A 89 -6.54 -3.03 11.97
N HIS A 90 -5.70 -3.84 12.61
CA HIS A 90 -4.75 -3.38 13.61
C HIS A 90 -3.44 -2.99 12.94
N THR A 91 -3.00 -1.76 13.16
CA THR A 91 -1.81 -1.20 12.50
C THR A 91 -0.62 -1.00 13.44
N ALA A 92 -0.82 -1.07 14.76
CA ALA A 92 0.25 -0.86 15.73
C ALA A 92 1.42 -1.83 15.53
N ASN A 93 2.64 -1.31 15.43
CA ASN A 93 3.88 -2.02 15.17
C ASN A 93 3.90 -2.82 13.85
N LYS A 94 3.06 -2.43 12.88
CA LYS A 94 2.99 -3.05 11.56
C LYS A 94 3.48 -2.11 10.46
N ILE A 95 3.83 -2.69 9.31
CA ILE A 95 4.01 -1.95 8.07
C ILE A 95 2.63 -1.84 7.43
N LEU A 96 2.11 -0.62 7.34
CA LEU A 96 0.86 -0.34 6.64
C LEU A 96 1.17 -0.02 5.18
N PHE A 97 0.50 -0.68 4.23
CA PHE A 97 0.46 -0.18 2.86
C PHE A 97 -0.95 0.29 2.51
N VAL A 98 -1.02 1.35 1.71
CA VAL A 98 -2.29 1.87 1.18
C VAL A 98 -2.14 2.16 -0.31
N GLU A 99 -3.20 1.92 -1.05
CA GLU A 99 -3.32 2.17 -2.48
C GLU A 99 -4.77 2.54 -2.81
N ASP A 100 -5.05 3.22 -3.92
CA ASP A 100 -6.44 3.52 -4.28
C ASP A 100 -6.64 3.79 -5.78
N THR A 101 -7.90 3.82 -6.19
CA THR A 101 -8.29 4.16 -7.56
C THR A 101 -9.60 4.93 -7.61
N GLY A 102 -9.62 5.98 -8.43
CA GLY A 102 -10.85 6.70 -8.75
C GLY A 102 -11.28 7.71 -7.69
N GLU A 103 -10.39 8.11 -6.79
CA GLU A 103 -10.64 9.13 -5.76
C GLU A 103 -10.03 10.48 -6.14
N TYR A 104 -10.69 11.56 -5.73
CA TYR A 104 -10.13 12.92 -5.79
C TYR A 104 -9.16 13.17 -4.64
N LEU A 105 -8.23 14.13 -4.80
CA LEU A 105 -7.25 14.47 -3.78
C LEU A 105 -7.89 14.91 -2.45
N TYR A 106 -8.98 15.67 -2.50
CA TYR A 106 -9.70 16.06 -1.29
C TYR A 106 -10.33 14.86 -0.53
N SER A 107 -10.76 13.82 -1.27
CA SER A 107 -11.26 12.57 -0.66
C SER A 107 -10.12 11.81 0.00
N ILE A 108 -8.98 11.71 -0.67
CA ILE A 108 -7.77 11.08 -0.13
C ILE A 108 -7.31 11.81 1.15
N ASP A 109 -7.32 13.14 1.16
CA ASP A 109 -7.01 13.94 2.36
C ASP A 109 -7.93 13.58 3.54
N ARG A 110 -9.23 13.48 3.31
CA ARG A 110 -10.20 13.08 4.35
C ARG A 110 -9.95 11.67 4.87
N MET A 111 -9.63 10.72 3.98
CA MET A 111 -9.32 9.34 4.37
C MET A 111 -8.05 9.27 5.22
N PHE A 112 -7.00 10.03 4.91
CA PHE A 112 -5.81 10.10 5.75
C PHE A 112 -6.08 10.79 7.10
N TRP A 113 -6.97 11.79 7.14
CA TRP A 113 -7.46 12.34 8.41
C TRP A 113 -8.23 11.30 9.23
N ASN A 114 -9.04 10.45 8.60
CA ASN A 114 -9.71 9.34 9.27
C ASN A 114 -8.68 8.38 9.88
N LEU A 115 -7.68 7.93 9.11
CA LEU A 115 -6.60 7.07 9.62
C LEU A 115 -5.85 7.72 10.79
N LYS A 116 -5.62 9.03 10.75
CA LYS A 116 -4.96 9.76 11.85
C LYS A 116 -5.83 9.81 13.10
N ARG A 117 -7.11 10.19 12.98
CA ARG A 117 -8.06 10.30 14.09
C ARG A 117 -8.38 8.95 14.74
N THR A 118 -8.37 7.88 13.96
CA THR A 118 -8.56 6.50 14.47
C THR A 118 -7.26 5.85 14.94
N GLU A 119 -6.19 6.65 15.10
CA GLU A 119 -4.86 6.26 15.58
C GLU A 119 -4.14 5.19 14.74
N LYS A 120 -4.61 4.94 13.52
CA LYS A 120 -4.00 3.95 12.63
C LYS A 120 -2.61 4.36 12.11
N LEU A 121 -2.28 5.66 12.17
CA LEU A 121 -0.97 6.17 11.79
C LEU A 121 -0.01 6.34 12.98
N SER A 122 -0.50 6.35 14.23
CA SER A 122 0.30 6.79 15.38
C SER A 122 1.44 5.85 15.78
N LYS A 123 1.25 4.54 15.61
CA LYS A 123 2.18 3.49 16.09
C LYS A 123 2.63 2.55 14.98
N LEU A 124 2.75 3.02 13.75
CA LEU A 124 3.25 2.20 12.64
C LEU A 124 4.73 1.85 12.83
N ALA A 125 5.14 0.68 12.33
CA ALA A 125 6.55 0.39 12.10
C ALA A 125 7.04 1.10 10.82
N GLY A 126 6.20 1.18 9.78
CA GLY A 126 6.48 1.88 8.53
C GLY A 126 5.22 2.07 7.70
N LEU A 127 5.29 2.98 6.72
CA LEU A 127 4.19 3.27 5.81
C LEU A 127 4.64 3.13 4.35
N ILE A 128 3.84 2.43 3.54
CA ILE A 128 4.06 2.28 2.10
C ILE A 128 2.85 2.90 1.38
N ILE A 129 3.11 3.90 0.56
CA ILE A 129 2.15 4.48 -0.37
C ILE A 129 2.35 3.79 -1.72
N GLY A 130 1.39 2.99 -2.10
CA GLY A 130 1.39 2.23 -3.36
C GLY A 130 0.90 3.05 -4.55
N GLY A 131 0.33 2.36 -5.55
CA GLY A 131 -0.22 3.00 -6.74
C GLY A 131 -1.58 3.64 -6.48
N PHE A 132 -1.68 4.91 -6.83
CA PHE A 132 -2.92 5.67 -6.81
C PHE A 132 -3.33 6.10 -8.21
N LYS A 133 -4.56 5.80 -8.59
CA LYS A 133 -5.21 6.41 -9.76
C LYS A 133 -6.11 7.55 -9.28
N ILE A 134 -5.56 8.76 -9.26
CA ILE A 134 -6.24 9.96 -8.78
C ILE A 134 -7.09 10.53 -9.92
N LYS A 135 -8.34 10.91 -9.61
CA LYS A 135 -9.17 11.70 -10.52
C LYS A 135 -8.62 13.12 -10.62
N ALA A 136 -8.61 13.65 -11.84
CA ALA A 136 -8.31 15.07 -12.04
C ALA A 136 -9.41 15.94 -11.38
N ASP A 137 -8.99 17.00 -10.73
CA ASP A 137 -9.90 18.02 -10.24
C ASP A 137 -10.57 18.77 -11.40
N ASP A 138 -11.71 19.37 -11.17
CA ASP A 138 -12.36 20.23 -12.16
C ASP A 138 -11.54 21.53 -12.34
N PRO A 139 -11.43 22.07 -13.57
CA PRO A 139 -10.70 23.31 -13.81
C PRO A 139 -11.20 24.46 -12.94
N GLY A 140 -10.30 25.07 -12.19
CA GLY A 140 -10.59 26.17 -11.27
C GLY A 140 -11.09 25.75 -9.89
N GLU A 141 -11.18 24.43 -9.61
CA GLU A 141 -11.54 23.87 -8.31
C GLU A 141 -10.45 22.93 -7.78
N GLU A 142 -9.20 23.18 -8.19
CA GLU A 142 -8.06 22.34 -7.80
C GLU A 142 -7.86 22.34 -6.28
N PHE A 143 -7.65 21.13 -5.71
CA PHE A 143 -7.44 20.97 -4.27
C PHE A 143 -6.12 21.60 -3.78
N GLY A 144 -5.15 21.82 -4.67
CA GLY A 144 -3.93 22.54 -4.41
C GLY A 144 -2.88 21.80 -3.58
N LYS A 145 -3.02 20.50 -3.37
CA LYS A 145 -2.04 19.62 -2.71
C LYS A 145 -1.79 18.37 -3.58
N THR A 146 -0.57 17.86 -3.53
CA THR A 146 -0.25 16.54 -4.08
C THR A 146 -0.57 15.43 -3.10
N LEU A 147 -0.54 14.17 -3.56
CA LEU A 147 -0.67 13.00 -2.70
C LEU A 147 0.43 12.99 -1.61
N GLU A 148 1.64 13.34 -2.01
CA GLU A 148 2.79 13.38 -1.12
C GLU A 148 2.61 14.44 -0.03
N ASP A 149 2.13 15.65 -0.38
CA ASP A 149 1.84 16.71 0.59
C ASP A 149 0.79 16.25 1.61
N ILE A 150 -0.28 15.62 1.13
CA ILE A 150 -1.35 15.08 1.97
C ILE A 150 -0.80 14.09 2.98
N VAL A 151 -0.02 13.12 2.51
CA VAL A 151 0.53 12.06 3.38
C VAL A 151 1.54 12.64 4.36
N LEU A 152 2.53 13.40 3.87
CA LEU A 152 3.61 13.95 4.70
C LEU A 152 3.08 14.87 5.80
N GLU A 153 2.07 15.67 5.52
CA GLU A 153 1.39 16.49 6.53
C GLU A 153 0.83 15.65 7.68
N LYS A 154 0.19 14.50 7.36
CA LYS A 154 -0.47 13.67 8.38
C LYS A 154 0.52 12.83 9.20
N VAL A 155 1.72 12.56 8.64
CA VAL A 155 2.73 11.72 9.29
C VAL A 155 3.98 12.48 9.75
N SER A 156 4.00 13.81 9.65
CA SER A 156 5.16 14.67 9.99
C SER A 156 5.68 14.47 11.41
N GLU A 157 4.80 14.24 12.37
CA GLU A 157 5.14 14.05 13.78
C GLU A 157 5.73 12.67 14.11
N TYR A 158 5.53 11.68 13.21
CA TYR A 158 5.97 10.31 13.45
C TYR A 158 7.37 10.06 12.89
N LYS A 159 8.12 9.14 13.51
CA LYS A 159 9.52 8.87 13.17
C LYS A 159 9.72 7.66 12.24
N TYR A 160 8.68 6.90 11.98
CA TYR A 160 8.80 5.71 11.12
C TYR A 160 9.12 6.06 9.65
N PRO A 161 9.75 5.14 8.90
CA PRO A 161 10.03 5.34 7.49
C PRO A 161 8.76 5.34 6.63
N VAL A 162 8.76 6.13 5.56
CA VAL A 162 7.66 6.25 4.59
C VAL A 162 8.19 6.05 3.18
N CYS A 163 7.56 5.15 2.42
CA CYS A 163 7.88 4.88 1.02
C CYS A 163 6.73 5.35 0.13
N PHE A 164 7.05 6.05 -0.97
CA PHE A 164 6.09 6.46 -1.99
C PHE A 164 6.32 5.74 -3.31
N GLY A 165 5.22 5.46 -4.02
CA GLY A 165 5.25 4.89 -5.35
C GLY A 165 5.70 3.43 -5.41
N PHE A 166 5.64 2.69 -4.29
CA PHE A 166 5.96 1.28 -4.29
C PHE A 166 4.98 0.51 -5.19
N PRO A 167 5.45 -0.45 -6.02
CA PRO A 167 4.61 -1.11 -7.02
C PRO A 167 3.63 -2.12 -6.43
N ILE A 168 2.68 -1.64 -5.63
CA ILE A 168 1.53 -2.35 -5.08
C ILE A 168 0.28 -1.54 -5.41
N GLY A 169 -0.80 -2.17 -5.87
CA GLY A 169 -2.09 -1.52 -6.09
C GLY A 169 -2.33 -1.04 -7.52
N HIS A 170 -3.01 0.09 -7.69
CA HIS A 170 -3.57 0.51 -8.97
C HIS A 170 -2.55 1.21 -9.90
N GLN A 171 -1.55 0.46 -10.31
CA GLN A 171 -0.55 0.89 -11.30
C GLN A 171 -0.17 -0.26 -12.24
N LYS A 172 0.60 0.03 -13.32
CA LYS A 172 0.98 -0.99 -14.33
C LYS A 172 1.72 -2.16 -13.68
N ASN A 173 2.79 -1.87 -12.94
CA ASN A 173 3.50 -2.85 -12.14
C ASN A 173 2.81 -2.98 -10.79
N ASN A 174 2.33 -4.17 -10.45
CA ASN A 174 1.59 -4.43 -9.23
C ASN A 174 2.02 -5.78 -8.66
N PHE A 175 3.08 -5.75 -7.85
CA PHE A 175 3.64 -6.94 -7.23
C PHE A 175 2.69 -7.55 -6.20
N ALA A 176 2.68 -8.87 -6.18
CA ALA A 176 1.98 -9.62 -5.14
C ALA A 176 2.72 -9.49 -3.81
N VAL A 177 2.00 -9.22 -2.73
CA VAL A 177 2.56 -9.16 -1.38
C VAL A 177 1.78 -10.03 -0.41
N LYS A 178 2.49 -10.62 0.55
CA LYS A 178 1.90 -11.46 1.60
C LYS A 178 1.48 -10.59 2.77
N CYS A 179 0.19 -10.40 2.98
CA CYS A 179 -0.35 -9.73 4.16
C CYS A 179 -0.41 -10.69 5.35
N GLY A 180 -0.21 -10.17 6.55
CA GLY A 180 -0.25 -10.96 7.77
C GLY A 180 1.06 -11.68 8.13
N VAL A 181 2.14 -11.47 7.35
CA VAL A 181 3.46 -12.04 7.63
C VAL A 181 4.52 -10.95 7.83
N MET A 182 5.64 -11.34 8.44
CA MET A 182 6.77 -10.45 8.71
C MET A 182 7.45 -10.03 7.40
N HIS A 183 7.70 -8.73 7.27
CA HIS A 183 8.51 -8.15 6.20
C HIS A 183 9.60 -7.27 6.79
N LYS A 184 10.70 -7.12 6.05
CA LYS A 184 11.72 -6.11 6.28
C LYS A 184 11.62 -5.05 5.19
N LEU A 185 11.42 -3.80 5.59
CA LEU A 185 11.40 -2.63 4.70
C LEU A 185 12.67 -1.82 4.93
N ILE A 186 13.42 -1.60 3.87
CA ILE A 186 14.62 -0.76 3.86
C ILE A 186 14.40 0.35 2.84
N ILE A 187 14.49 1.60 3.29
CA ILE A 187 14.39 2.79 2.45
C ILE A 187 15.73 3.53 2.55
N SER A 188 16.49 3.48 1.48
CA SER A 188 17.73 4.23 1.32
C SER A 188 17.54 5.43 0.38
N PRO A 189 18.53 6.32 0.21
CA PRO A 189 18.45 7.41 -0.75
C PRO A 189 18.24 6.96 -2.20
N ASP A 190 18.77 5.79 -2.58
CA ASP A 190 18.80 5.33 -3.97
C ASP A 190 17.76 4.26 -4.28
N PHE A 191 17.39 3.44 -3.29
CA PHE A 191 16.49 2.31 -3.50
C PHE A 191 15.60 2.02 -2.28
N VAL A 192 14.51 1.31 -2.53
CA VAL A 192 13.64 0.72 -1.52
C VAL A 192 13.61 -0.79 -1.71
N THR A 193 13.81 -1.52 -0.61
CA THR A 193 13.72 -2.99 -0.59
C THR A 193 12.61 -3.44 0.35
N LEU A 194 11.77 -4.35 -0.11
CA LEU A 194 10.77 -5.04 0.71
C LEU A 194 11.02 -6.56 0.62
N ASN A 195 11.31 -7.20 1.74
CA ASN A 195 11.62 -8.64 1.84
C ASN A 195 10.63 -9.36 2.75
N THR A 196 10.31 -10.65 2.45
CA THR A 196 9.64 -11.57 3.38
C THR A 196 10.62 -12.54 3.99
#